data_3331608a14ddc178af1b59fcf2322c5a
#
_entry.id   3331608a14ddc178af1b59fcf2322c5a
#
_cell.length_a   1.000
_cell.length_b   1.000
_cell.length_c   1.000
_cell.angle_alpha   90.00
_cell.angle_beta   90.00
_cell.angle_gamma   90.00
#
_symmetry.space_group_name_H-M   'P 1'
#
loop_
_entity.id
_entity.type
_entity.pdbx_description
1 polymer ?
#
loop_
_entity_poly.entity_id
_entity_poly.type
_entity_poly.pdbx_seq_one_letter_code
_entity_poly.pdbx_strand_id
1 'polypeptide(L)'
;MKHIFNRTFIVITAIAVALMASCNKPEKAAVPNLEVNASNLHGAWTLTSVNGALILEETSFYINFNRSGEKFQIWDAMNSIPSSYDYSEGTFKLYSDPELGVYIRGIDNVGEEWSDLYVIKELTHSSMIWIGVNDPSFVQTFERIDRVPVAEM
;
A
#
# COMPACT_ATOMS: atom_id res chain seq x y z
N MET A 1 -76.31 14.24 7.15
CA MET A 1 -75.08 14.23 6.34
C MET A 1 -73.87 14.39 7.30
N LYS A 2 -73.38 13.31 7.77
CA LYS A 2 -72.21 13.23 8.66
C LYS A 2 -71.52 11.90 8.41
N HIS A 3 -70.17 11.94 8.37
CA HIS A 3 -69.28 10.79 8.38
C HIS A 3 -68.97 10.07 7.07
N ILE A 4 -68.25 10.72 6.14
CA ILE A 4 -67.43 10.05 5.14
C ILE A 4 -66.11 10.83 4.93
N PHE A 5 -65.33 11.04 6.00
CA PHE A 5 -64.01 11.71 5.84
C PHE A 5 -62.97 11.24 6.85
N ASN A 6 -62.94 9.93 7.11
CA ASN A 6 -61.92 9.51 8.10
C ASN A 6 -61.33 8.10 7.89
N ARG A 7 -61.36 7.57 6.67
CA ARG A 7 -60.75 6.26 6.42
C ARG A 7 -59.65 6.22 5.33
N THR A 8 -59.40 7.34 4.65
CA THR A 8 -58.42 7.38 3.56
C THR A 8 -57.07 7.95 3.96
N PHE A 9 -56.92 8.47 5.18
CA PHE A 9 -55.64 9.11 5.63
C PHE A 9 -54.70 8.19 6.39
N ILE A 10 -55.09 6.97 6.77
CA ILE A 10 -54.29 6.05 7.58
C ILE A 10 -53.45 5.08 6.74
N VAL A 11 -53.77 4.92 5.44
CA VAL A 11 -53.08 3.94 4.56
C VAL A 11 -51.80 4.51 3.92
N ILE A 12 -51.68 5.83 3.86
CA ILE A 12 -50.49 6.46 3.18
C ILE A 12 -49.29 6.62 4.11
N THR A 13 -49.46 6.56 5.41
CA THR A 13 -48.38 6.74 6.38
C THR A 13 -47.60 5.45 6.69
N ALA A 14 -48.09 4.29 6.28
CA ALA A 14 -47.45 3.01 6.57
C ALA A 14 -46.43 2.55 5.50
N ILE A 15 -46.40 3.20 4.34
CA ILE A 15 -45.46 2.81 3.22
C ILE A 15 -44.16 3.60 3.24
N ALA A 16 -44.08 4.71 3.96
CA ALA A 16 -42.90 5.56 4.00
C ALA A 16 -41.77 5.10 4.96
N VAL A 17 -42.03 4.10 5.81
CA VAL A 17 -41.05 3.64 6.82
C VAL A 17 -40.25 2.40 6.38
N ALA A 18 -40.63 1.76 5.29
CA ALA A 18 -39.98 0.52 4.83
C ALA A 18 -38.78 0.72 3.90
N LEU A 19 -38.38 1.95 3.56
CA LEU A 19 -37.28 2.23 2.60
C LEU A 19 -36.00 2.76 3.24
N MET A 20 -35.87 2.76 4.56
CA MET A 20 -34.64 3.12 5.25
C MET A 20 -33.84 1.90 5.77
N ALA A 21 -34.08 0.70 5.25
CA ALA A 21 -33.17 -0.42 5.38
C ALA A 21 -32.07 -0.29 4.31
N SER A 22 -31.41 0.87 4.27
CA SER A 22 -30.24 1.12 3.42
C SER A 22 -29.06 0.35 3.98
N CYS A 23 -28.59 -0.59 3.19
CA CYS A 23 -27.22 -1.08 3.06
C CYS A 23 -26.21 -0.48 4.05
N ASN A 24 -26.14 -0.99 5.27
CA ASN A 24 -24.91 -0.98 6.02
C ASN A 24 -24.01 -2.05 5.37
N LYS A 25 -23.27 -1.67 4.31
CA LYS A 25 -22.04 -2.39 3.99
C LYS A 25 -21.21 -2.38 5.29
N PRO A 26 -20.78 -3.53 5.80
CA PRO A 26 -19.87 -3.52 6.95
C PRO A 26 -18.67 -2.68 6.52
N GLU A 27 -18.48 -1.55 7.20
CA GLU A 27 -17.28 -0.73 7.05
C GLU A 27 -16.11 -1.66 7.37
N LYS A 28 -15.29 -1.93 6.36
CA LYS A 28 -14.14 -2.82 6.54
C LYS A 28 -13.29 -2.19 7.62
N ALA A 29 -13.18 -2.84 8.77
CA ALA A 29 -12.45 -2.32 9.92
C ALA A 29 -11.07 -1.86 9.42
N ALA A 30 -10.70 -0.61 9.70
CA ALA A 30 -9.44 -0.05 9.28
C ALA A 30 -8.31 -0.90 9.88
N VAL A 31 -7.43 -1.43 9.03
CA VAL A 31 -6.25 -2.17 9.49
C VAL A 31 -5.34 -1.15 10.19
N PRO A 32 -4.94 -1.38 11.44
CA PRO A 32 -4.12 -0.42 12.17
C PRO A 32 -2.74 -0.30 11.51
N ASN A 33 -2.27 0.93 11.38
CA ASN A 33 -0.92 1.21 10.91
C ASN A 33 0.10 0.76 11.96
N LEU A 34 1.19 0.18 11.47
CA LEU A 34 2.37 -0.15 12.26
C LEU A 34 3.32 1.05 12.33
N GLU A 35 4.12 1.10 13.37
CA GLU A 35 5.26 2.01 13.42
C GLU A 35 6.26 1.69 12.30
N VAL A 36 6.78 2.71 11.62
CA VAL A 36 7.79 2.54 10.58
C VAL A 36 9.16 2.34 11.23
N ASN A 37 9.61 1.11 11.25
CA ASN A 37 10.92 0.70 11.75
C ASN A 37 11.42 -0.56 11.02
N ALA A 38 12.70 -0.88 11.15
CA ALA A 38 13.33 -2.01 10.45
C ALA A 38 12.67 -3.37 10.78
N SER A 39 12.11 -3.53 11.99
CA SER A 39 11.40 -4.77 12.37
C SER A 39 10.08 -4.94 11.62
N ASN A 40 9.32 -3.87 11.45
CA ASN A 40 8.04 -3.90 10.78
C ASN A 40 8.18 -3.90 9.25
N LEU A 41 9.29 -3.37 8.72
CA LEU A 41 9.63 -3.46 7.30
C LEU A 41 10.17 -4.83 6.90
N HIS A 42 10.77 -5.57 7.83
CA HIS A 42 11.40 -6.86 7.54
C HIS A 42 10.50 -7.81 6.74
N GLY A 43 11.09 -8.46 5.73
CA GLY A 43 10.44 -9.44 4.85
C GLY A 43 10.37 -8.99 3.39
N ALA A 44 9.72 -9.81 2.58
CA ALA A 44 9.60 -9.62 1.15
C ALA A 44 8.32 -8.85 0.78
N TRP A 45 8.46 -7.98 -0.20
CA TRP A 45 7.39 -7.12 -0.69
C TRP A 45 7.38 -7.13 -2.21
N THR A 46 6.19 -7.07 -2.80
CA THR A 46 6.00 -6.87 -4.24
C THR A 46 5.34 -5.52 -4.49
N LEU A 47 5.80 -4.81 -5.50
CA LEU A 47 5.17 -3.60 -5.98
C LEU A 47 3.90 -3.98 -6.75
N THR A 48 2.75 -3.44 -6.34
CA THR A 48 1.44 -3.75 -6.95
C THR A 48 0.92 -2.61 -7.81
N SER A 49 1.30 -1.36 -7.51
CA SER A 49 0.94 -0.22 -8.36
C SER A 49 1.93 0.92 -8.26
N VAL A 50 1.99 1.71 -9.33
CA VAL A 50 2.67 3.01 -9.40
C VAL A 50 1.66 4.05 -9.86
N ASN A 51 1.47 5.12 -9.07
CA ASN A 51 0.51 6.21 -9.35
C ASN A 51 -0.91 5.68 -9.62
N GLY A 52 -1.30 4.58 -8.94
CA GLY A 52 -2.60 3.92 -9.13
C GLY A 52 -2.69 2.99 -10.35
N ALA A 53 -1.68 2.96 -11.23
CA ALA A 53 -1.60 1.99 -12.32
C ALA A 53 -1.05 0.66 -11.80
N LEU A 54 -1.75 -0.44 -12.06
CA LEU A 54 -1.34 -1.77 -11.64
C LEU A 54 -0.07 -2.22 -12.37
N ILE A 55 0.81 -2.88 -11.64
CA ILE A 55 2.01 -3.51 -12.19
C ILE A 55 1.61 -4.85 -12.81
N LEU A 56 2.10 -5.09 -14.04
CA LEU A 56 1.92 -6.35 -14.74
C LEU A 56 2.99 -7.35 -14.29
N GLU A 57 2.69 -8.63 -14.36
CA GLU A 57 3.62 -9.71 -13.97
C GLU A 57 4.96 -9.64 -14.70
N GLU A 58 4.94 -9.22 -15.96
CA GLU A 58 6.14 -9.07 -16.80
C GLU A 58 7.04 -7.90 -16.38
N THR A 59 6.53 -6.97 -15.59
CA THR A 59 7.23 -5.79 -15.08
C THR A 59 7.31 -5.79 -13.56
N SER A 60 7.38 -6.99 -12.97
CA SER A 60 7.37 -7.14 -11.51
C SER A 60 8.61 -6.53 -10.86
N PHE A 61 8.40 -5.99 -9.67
CA PHE A 61 9.43 -5.45 -8.81
C PHE A 61 9.27 -6.02 -7.41
N TYR A 62 10.36 -6.53 -6.87
CA TYR A 62 10.39 -7.09 -5.52
C TYR A 62 11.48 -6.42 -4.69
N ILE A 63 11.20 -6.23 -3.42
CA ILE A 63 12.19 -5.80 -2.45
C ILE A 63 12.10 -6.67 -1.20
N ASN A 64 13.23 -7.11 -0.68
CA ASN A 64 13.34 -7.84 0.56
C ASN A 64 14.17 -7.04 1.56
N PHE A 65 13.61 -6.75 2.73
CA PHE A 65 14.29 -6.07 3.82
C PHE A 65 14.78 -7.06 4.86
N ASN A 66 16.06 -7.02 5.16
CA ASN A 66 16.65 -7.79 6.25
C ASN A 66 16.85 -6.88 7.45
N ARG A 67 16.26 -7.26 8.59
CA ARG A 67 16.38 -6.54 9.84
C ARG A 67 17.84 -6.48 10.35
N SER A 68 18.59 -7.56 10.15
CA SER A 68 20.00 -7.62 10.57
C SER A 68 20.86 -6.80 9.61
N GLY A 69 21.41 -5.68 10.12
CA GLY A 69 22.28 -4.78 9.36
C GLY A 69 21.56 -3.83 8.41
N GLU A 70 20.23 -3.69 8.55
CA GLU A 70 19.44 -2.77 7.71
C GLU A 70 19.76 -2.94 6.23
N LYS A 71 19.70 -4.19 5.73
CA LYS A 71 20.02 -4.54 4.35
C LYS A 71 18.77 -4.68 3.51
N PHE A 72 18.89 -4.36 2.22
CA PHE A 72 17.87 -4.65 1.23
C PHE A 72 18.44 -5.49 0.08
N GLN A 73 17.53 -6.14 -0.64
CA GLN A 73 17.73 -6.80 -1.91
C GLN A 73 16.58 -6.42 -2.82
N ILE A 74 16.88 -6.05 -4.07
CA ILE A 74 15.89 -5.65 -5.07
C ILE A 74 16.04 -6.55 -6.30
N TRP A 75 14.89 -6.94 -6.87
CA TRP A 75 14.76 -7.60 -8.17
C TRP A 75 13.80 -6.76 -9.00
N ASP A 76 14.32 -6.11 -10.04
CA ASP A 76 13.59 -5.17 -10.89
C ASP A 76 13.50 -5.71 -12.32
N ALA A 77 12.27 -5.99 -12.78
CA ALA A 77 11.98 -6.32 -14.17
C ALA A 77 11.33 -5.15 -14.94
N MET A 78 11.11 -4.00 -14.30
CA MET A 78 10.42 -2.87 -14.94
C MET A 78 11.20 -2.25 -16.10
N ASN A 79 12.53 -2.30 -16.02
CA ASN A 79 13.43 -1.70 -17.02
C ASN A 79 14.30 -2.75 -17.72
N SER A 80 14.09 -4.03 -17.42
CA SER A 80 14.94 -5.13 -17.91
C SER A 80 14.42 -5.72 -19.23
N ILE A 81 15.28 -6.50 -19.88
CA ILE A 81 14.88 -7.33 -21.02
C ILE A 81 13.84 -8.35 -20.53
N PRO A 82 12.80 -8.65 -21.33
CA PRO A 82 11.78 -9.62 -20.92
C PRO A 82 12.38 -10.91 -20.36
N SER A 83 11.88 -11.34 -19.20
CA SER A 83 12.33 -12.53 -18.45
C SER A 83 13.67 -12.40 -17.71
N SER A 84 14.20 -11.20 -17.53
CA SER A 84 15.36 -10.95 -16.66
C SER A 84 14.99 -9.99 -15.53
N TYR A 85 15.78 -10.05 -14.44
CA TYR A 85 15.70 -9.10 -13.33
C TYR A 85 17.06 -8.42 -13.19
N ASP A 86 17.02 -7.10 -13.05
CA ASP A 86 18.18 -6.37 -12.55
C ASP A 86 18.21 -6.55 -11.03
N TYR A 87 19.29 -7.15 -10.54
CA TYR A 87 19.49 -7.40 -9.11
C TYR A 87 20.39 -6.34 -8.50
N SER A 88 19.94 -5.79 -7.40
CA SER A 88 20.78 -4.93 -6.56
C SER A 88 20.59 -5.26 -5.09
N GLU A 89 21.61 -5.05 -4.29
CA GLU A 89 21.56 -5.18 -2.84
C GLU A 89 22.38 -4.08 -2.18
N GLY A 90 22.08 -3.79 -0.94
CA GLY A 90 22.77 -2.74 -0.20
C GLY A 90 22.24 -2.57 1.21
N THR A 91 22.37 -1.36 1.72
CA THR A 91 21.88 -0.96 3.04
C THR A 91 20.85 0.14 2.93
N PHE A 92 19.91 0.18 3.86
CA PHE A 92 18.96 1.26 3.98
C PHE A 92 19.07 1.95 5.35
N LYS A 93 18.59 3.17 5.42
CA LYS A 93 18.42 3.90 6.69
C LYS A 93 17.04 4.53 6.72
N LEU A 94 16.49 4.59 7.93
CA LEU A 94 15.26 5.29 8.23
C LEU A 94 15.59 6.61 8.92
N TYR A 95 14.95 7.67 8.49
CA TYR A 95 15.07 9.01 9.05
C TYR A 95 13.69 9.48 9.48
N SER A 96 13.64 10.24 10.56
CA SER A 96 12.40 10.85 11.04
C SER A 96 12.43 12.35 10.79
N ASP A 97 11.40 12.85 10.14
CA ASP A 97 11.19 14.29 9.89
C ASP A 97 9.85 14.71 10.52
N PRO A 98 9.79 15.85 11.25
CA PRO A 98 8.57 16.28 11.91
C PRO A 98 7.41 16.60 10.95
N GLU A 99 7.70 17.02 9.72
CA GLU A 99 6.70 17.43 8.73
C GLU A 99 6.36 16.28 7.75
N LEU A 100 7.37 15.57 7.27
CA LEU A 100 7.21 14.50 6.28
C LEU A 100 6.82 13.16 6.91
N GLY A 101 7.29 12.92 8.13
CA GLY A 101 7.19 11.61 8.81
C GLY A 101 8.47 10.78 8.64
N VAL A 102 8.35 9.46 8.64
CA VAL A 102 9.52 8.58 8.47
C VAL A 102 9.75 8.30 6.99
N TYR A 103 10.99 8.54 6.54
CA TYR A 103 11.40 8.23 5.19
C TYR A 103 12.59 7.28 5.15
N ILE A 104 12.70 6.55 4.04
CA ILE A 104 13.74 5.55 3.79
C ILE A 104 14.67 6.03 2.67
N ARG A 105 15.96 5.68 2.82
CA ARG A 105 17.00 5.87 1.81
C ARG A 105 17.80 4.59 1.70
N GLY A 106 18.05 4.14 0.48
CA GLY A 106 18.93 3.02 0.20
C GLY A 106 20.22 3.46 -0.47
N ILE A 107 21.30 2.70 -0.20
CA ILE A 107 22.61 2.82 -0.86
C ILE A 107 23.00 1.40 -1.23
N ASP A 108 23.28 1.16 -2.50
CA ASP A 108 23.69 -0.15 -2.98
C ASP A 108 25.15 -0.49 -2.63
N ASN A 109 25.58 -1.71 -2.97
CA ASN A 109 26.91 -2.20 -2.68
C ASN A 109 28.04 -1.53 -3.49
N VAL A 110 27.71 -0.78 -4.54
CA VAL A 110 28.67 0.01 -5.32
C VAL A 110 28.70 1.48 -4.86
N GLY A 111 27.86 1.84 -3.90
CA GLY A 111 27.79 3.17 -3.31
C GLY A 111 26.82 4.13 -4.01
N GLU A 112 25.97 3.62 -4.91
CA GLU A 112 24.94 4.42 -5.54
C GLU A 112 23.70 4.52 -4.64
N GLU A 113 23.19 5.74 -4.52
CA GLU A 113 21.97 6.00 -3.77
C GLU A 113 20.74 5.75 -4.66
N TRP A 114 19.62 5.35 -4.03
CA TRP A 114 18.33 5.34 -4.72
C TRP A 114 18.04 6.71 -5.31
N SER A 115 17.39 6.73 -6.46
CA SER A 115 17.08 7.96 -7.22
C SER A 115 16.23 8.96 -6.45
N ASP A 116 15.46 8.50 -5.44
CA ASP A 116 14.67 9.34 -4.55
C ASP A 116 14.73 8.83 -3.11
N LEU A 117 14.29 9.66 -2.19
CA LEU A 117 13.92 9.32 -0.83
C LEU A 117 12.44 9.03 -0.79
N TYR A 118 12.00 8.05 -0.01
CA TYR A 118 10.59 7.67 0.03
C TYR A 118 10.02 7.79 1.44
N VAL A 119 8.98 8.60 1.59
CA VAL A 119 8.18 8.63 2.82
C VAL A 119 7.33 7.36 2.87
N ILE A 120 7.41 6.62 3.97
CA ILE A 120 6.61 5.42 4.18
C ILE A 120 5.31 5.80 4.86
N LYS A 121 4.20 5.52 4.19
CA LYS A 121 2.84 5.73 4.69
C LYS A 121 2.11 4.40 4.81
N GLU A 122 1.08 4.37 5.65
CA GLU A 122 0.13 3.25 5.77
C GLU A 122 0.79 1.86 5.88
N LEU A 123 1.93 1.79 6.59
CA LEU A 123 2.57 0.51 6.83
C LEU A 123 1.67 -0.38 7.70
N THR A 124 1.32 -1.54 7.18
CA THR A 124 0.53 -2.58 7.87
C THR A 124 1.28 -3.90 7.87
N HIS A 125 0.66 -4.97 8.38
CA HIS A 125 1.23 -6.31 8.26
C HIS A 125 1.30 -6.82 6.81
N SER A 126 0.44 -6.31 5.92
CA SER A 126 0.30 -6.82 4.55
C SER A 126 0.57 -5.80 3.46
N SER A 127 0.63 -4.51 3.76
CA SER A 127 0.78 -3.45 2.76
C SER A 127 1.57 -2.27 3.27
N MET A 128 2.15 -1.50 2.34
CA MET A 128 2.74 -0.18 2.61
C MET A 128 2.63 0.70 1.37
N ILE A 129 2.67 2.02 1.59
CA ILE A 129 2.71 3.03 0.53
C ILE A 129 4.02 3.80 0.66
N TRP A 130 4.69 4.01 -0.44
CA TRP A 130 5.84 4.89 -0.55
C TRP A 130 5.48 6.11 -1.39
N ILE A 131 5.91 7.28 -0.94
CA ILE A 131 5.72 8.56 -1.64
C ILE A 131 7.08 9.20 -1.83
N GLY A 132 7.43 9.54 -3.07
CA GLY A 132 8.68 10.22 -3.38
C GLY A 132 8.79 11.56 -2.66
N VAL A 133 9.94 11.86 -2.07
CA VAL A 133 10.17 13.14 -1.38
C VAL A 133 10.38 14.25 -2.41
N ASN A 134 11.16 13.99 -3.46
CA ASN A 134 11.44 14.94 -4.52
C ASN A 134 10.27 15.08 -5.51
N ASP A 135 9.50 14.00 -5.68
CA ASP A 135 8.26 13.99 -6.48
C ASP A 135 7.11 13.36 -5.68
N PRO A 136 6.32 14.16 -4.95
CA PRO A 136 5.18 13.65 -4.18
C PRO A 136 4.04 13.05 -5.02
N SER A 137 4.06 13.25 -6.34
CA SER A 137 3.12 12.57 -7.25
C SER A 137 3.52 11.13 -7.55
N PHE A 138 4.78 10.75 -7.29
CA PHE A 138 5.28 9.40 -7.44
C PHE A 138 4.91 8.55 -6.22
N VAL A 139 3.84 7.78 -6.38
CA VAL A 139 3.25 6.94 -5.31
C VAL A 139 3.37 5.47 -5.70
N GLN A 140 3.97 4.68 -4.84
CA GLN A 140 4.16 3.24 -5.00
C GLN A 140 3.39 2.50 -3.91
N THR A 141 2.63 1.46 -4.29
CA THR A 141 1.93 0.58 -3.35
C THR A 141 2.56 -0.79 -3.36
N PHE A 142 2.86 -1.31 -2.18
CA PHE A 142 3.46 -2.63 -2.00
C PHE A 142 2.55 -3.54 -1.19
N GLU A 143 2.58 -4.82 -1.53
CA GLU A 143 2.01 -5.90 -0.72
C GLU A 143 3.10 -6.83 -0.21
N ARG A 144 2.92 -7.32 1.01
CA ARG A 144 3.83 -8.29 1.62
C ARG A 144 3.59 -9.66 1.02
N ILE A 145 4.68 -10.34 0.70
CA ILE A 145 4.68 -11.71 0.19
C ILE A 145 5.52 -12.60 1.11
N ASP A 146 5.31 -13.92 1.06
CA ASP A 146 6.05 -14.86 1.90
C ASP A 146 7.53 -14.90 1.52
N ARG A 147 7.84 -14.86 0.23
CA ARG A 147 9.21 -14.86 -0.33
C ARG A 147 9.24 -14.26 -1.73
N VAL A 148 10.39 -13.77 -2.14
CA VAL A 148 10.61 -13.32 -3.52
C VAL A 148 10.65 -14.54 -4.44
N PRO A 149 9.79 -14.61 -5.49
CA PRO A 149 9.67 -15.83 -6.33
C PRO A 149 10.93 -16.16 -7.12
N VAL A 150 11.77 -15.15 -7.39
CA VAL A 150 12.97 -15.27 -8.25
C VAL A 150 14.27 -15.44 -7.47
N ALA A 151 14.22 -15.39 -6.13
CA ALA A 151 15.42 -15.52 -5.30
C ALA A 151 16.02 -16.94 -5.29
N GLU A 152 15.32 -17.93 -5.85
CA GLU A 152 15.74 -19.33 -5.92
C GLU A 152 16.25 -19.74 -7.33
N MET A 153 16.33 -18.80 -8.27
CA MET A 153 16.95 -19.02 -9.60
C MET A 153 18.41 -18.54 -9.56
#